data_9e56f50cc42284c4e7e9aeb0a82e10c2
#
_entry.id   9e56f50cc42284c4e7e9aeb0a82e10c2
#
_cell.length_a   1.000
_cell.length_b   1.000
_cell.length_c   1.000
_cell.angle_alpha   90.00
_cell.angle_beta   90.00
_cell.angle_gamma   90.00
#
_symmetry.space_group_name_H-M   'P 1'
#
loop_
_entity.id
_entity.type
_entity.pdbx_description
1 polymer ?
#
loop_
_entity_poly.entity_id
_entity_poly.type
_entity_poly.pdbx_seq_one_letter_code
_entity_poly.pdbx_strand_id
1 'polypeptide(L)'
;MQTDFDVIVVGAGPSGTAAAFRLKRFGYQVLLLDKQQFPRVKPCGGGISIKALNLMPWSVAPVIERAVKKLGMGVSSRATERYEVFEAQGYVCTFAVREAFDNFNFGKAVEAGVEFEHSSELSEIDERGDFVRATLGNRTITARYLIGADGANSTVRRLLSAGRWFYRGFAMEGLVSYADVGAEPLAAFFFGKVANGYGWLFPKGDHINVGLYTWDNTVTLSKEQLRAYSIDRIESDKLERIIGFPIGFGGRNYVQNRERIILVGDAAGFAEPLLGEGIHNALKSGQAAASAIIAFDDGRSSSLRLAYKKELGPIHNDLVRCENLKSFFYGNLAGIGYGALRFPVSKIALMRGFAAGKTMYELTNTFFLSPLFRPAQPPALYAHCER
;
A
#
# COMPACT_ATOMS: atom_id res chain seq x y z
N MET A 1 -22.95 -21.58 -18.94
CA MET A 1 -23.66 -21.75 -17.64
C MET A 1 -23.91 -20.37 -17.07
N GLN A 2 -25.10 -20.08 -16.57
CA GLN A 2 -25.35 -18.81 -15.88
C GLN A 2 -24.69 -18.88 -14.51
N THR A 3 -23.82 -17.91 -14.18
CA THR A 3 -23.18 -17.77 -12.88
C THR A 3 -23.98 -16.84 -11.97
N ASP A 4 -23.80 -16.94 -10.64
CA ASP A 4 -24.48 -16.08 -9.69
C ASP A 4 -24.00 -14.62 -9.80
N PHE A 5 -22.70 -14.43 -10.09
CA PHE A 5 -22.05 -13.14 -10.29
C PHE A 5 -21.12 -13.17 -11.51
N ASP A 6 -20.76 -11.98 -12.00
CA ASP A 6 -19.66 -11.88 -12.96
C ASP A 6 -18.31 -12.00 -12.25
N VAL A 7 -18.15 -11.35 -11.10
CA VAL A 7 -16.89 -11.32 -10.36
C VAL A 7 -17.12 -11.45 -8.85
N ILE A 8 -16.38 -12.37 -8.22
CA ILE A 8 -16.20 -12.41 -6.77
C ILE A 8 -14.89 -11.71 -6.43
N VAL A 9 -14.92 -10.74 -5.54
CA VAL A 9 -13.74 -10.06 -4.99
C VAL A 9 -13.60 -10.43 -3.52
N VAL A 10 -12.50 -11.08 -3.14
CA VAL A 10 -12.24 -11.52 -1.76
C VAL A 10 -11.30 -10.55 -1.08
N GLY A 11 -11.80 -9.78 -0.11
CA GLY A 11 -11.09 -8.72 0.61
C GLY A 11 -11.54 -7.32 0.20
N ALA A 12 -12.11 -6.56 1.14
CA ALA A 12 -12.61 -5.19 0.92
C ALA A 12 -11.60 -4.10 1.37
N GLY A 13 -10.30 -4.40 1.33
CA GLY A 13 -9.23 -3.42 1.47
C GLY A 13 -9.06 -2.57 0.20
N PRO A 14 -8.04 -1.69 0.15
CA PRO A 14 -7.85 -0.75 -0.99
C PRO A 14 -7.81 -1.42 -2.37
N SER A 15 -7.22 -2.61 -2.50
CA SER A 15 -7.18 -3.32 -3.78
C SER A 15 -8.53 -3.89 -4.20
N GLY A 16 -9.27 -4.48 -3.24
CA GLY A 16 -10.57 -5.07 -3.53
C GLY A 16 -11.63 -4.02 -3.81
N THR A 17 -11.70 -2.95 -3.01
CA THR A 17 -12.64 -1.84 -3.26
C THR A 17 -12.39 -1.15 -4.59
N ALA A 18 -11.10 -0.93 -4.96
CA ALA A 18 -10.74 -0.35 -6.24
C ALA A 18 -11.14 -1.24 -7.43
N ALA A 19 -10.95 -2.56 -7.33
CA ALA A 19 -11.36 -3.52 -8.34
C ALA A 19 -12.89 -3.59 -8.47
N ALA A 20 -13.58 -3.78 -7.33
CA ALA A 20 -15.04 -3.92 -7.29
C ALA A 20 -15.75 -2.68 -7.82
N PHE A 21 -15.35 -1.49 -7.36
CA PHE A 21 -15.89 -0.23 -7.85
C PHE A 21 -15.72 -0.08 -9.36
N ARG A 22 -14.50 -0.31 -9.88
CA ARG A 22 -14.23 -0.17 -11.31
C ARG A 22 -15.07 -1.15 -12.14
N LEU A 23 -15.14 -2.42 -11.75
CA LEU A 23 -15.96 -3.43 -12.43
C LEU A 23 -17.44 -3.05 -12.41
N LYS A 24 -17.96 -2.61 -11.26
CA LYS A 24 -19.37 -2.17 -11.14
C LYS A 24 -19.70 -1.00 -12.06
N ARG A 25 -18.78 -0.04 -12.20
CA ARG A 25 -18.91 1.10 -13.13
C ARG A 25 -18.96 0.68 -14.61
N PHE A 26 -18.47 -0.51 -14.94
CA PHE A 26 -18.54 -1.12 -16.26
C PHE A 26 -19.68 -2.15 -16.40
N GLY A 27 -20.62 -2.17 -15.47
CA GLY A 27 -21.87 -2.96 -15.56
C GLY A 27 -21.78 -4.39 -15.03
N TYR A 28 -20.65 -4.79 -14.41
CA TYR A 28 -20.50 -6.14 -13.86
C TYR A 28 -21.33 -6.34 -12.58
N GLN A 29 -21.86 -7.55 -12.40
CA GLN A 29 -22.43 -8.01 -11.13
C GLN A 29 -21.27 -8.46 -10.23
N VAL A 30 -20.99 -7.69 -9.17
CA VAL A 30 -19.82 -7.89 -8.30
C VAL A 30 -20.25 -8.23 -6.89
N LEU A 31 -19.77 -9.36 -6.37
CA LEU A 31 -19.84 -9.71 -4.96
C LEU A 31 -18.49 -9.39 -4.29
N LEU A 32 -18.49 -8.50 -3.33
CA LEU A 32 -17.33 -8.16 -2.49
C LEU A 32 -17.44 -8.88 -1.15
N LEU A 33 -16.48 -9.74 -0.85
CA LEU A 33 -16.40 -10.49 0.40
C LEU A 33 -15.33 -9.91 1.31
N ASP A 34 -15.60 -9.77 2.61
CA ASP A 34 -14.56 -9.56 3.62
C ASP A 34 -14.90 -10.32 4.90
N LYS A 35 -13.86 -10.81 5.57
CA LYS A 35 -13.98 -11.51 6.87
C LYS A 35 -14.24 -10.57 8.05
N GLN A 36 -14.21 -9.26 7.82
CA GLN A 36 -14.47 -8.25 8.83
C GLN A 36 -15.60 -7.33 8.37
N GLN A 37 -16.40 -6.89 9.33
CA GLN A 37 -17.38 -5.83 9.12
C GLN A 37 -16.66 -4.47 9.11
N PHE A 38 -17.17 -3.53 8.36
CA PHE A 38 -16.68 -2.15 8.30
C PHE A 38 -17.52 -1.23 9.21
N PRO A 39 -16.89 -0.23 9.89
CA PRO A 39 -15.45 0.08 9.90
C PRO A 39 -14.62 -0.98 10.63
N ARG A 40 -13.36 -1.18 10.19
CA ARG A 40 -12.45 -2.17 10.79
C ARG A 40 -11.06 -1.63 11.03
N VAL A 41 -10.44 -2.05 12.12
CA VAL A 41 -9.04 -1.73 12.39
C VAL A 41 -8.13 -2.45 11.40
N LYS A 42 -7.21 -1.70 10.79
CA LYS A 42 -6.12 -2.24 9.96
C LYS A 42 -4.83 -1.55 10.35
N PRO A 43 -3.89 -2.26 10.99
CA PRO A 43 -2.59 -1.68 11.34
C PRO A 43 -1.86 -1.16 10.11
N CYS A 44 -1.42 0.09 10.17
CA CYS A 44 -0.68 0.76 9.11
C CYS A 44 -0.33 2.18 9.54
N GLY A 45 0.89 2.63 9.32
CA GLY A 45 1.26 4.03 9.54
C GLY A 45 0.33 5.04 8.85
N GLY A 46 -0.48 4.57 7.88
CA GLY A 46 -1.52 5.37 7.22
C GLY A 46 -0.97 6.51 6.37
N GLY A 47 0.29 6.42 5.96
CA GLY A 47 0.85 7.31 4.94
C GLY A 47 0.27 6.98 3.57
N ILE A 48 -0.34 8.00 2.94
CA ILE A 48 -0.93 7.89 1.60
C ILE A 48 -0.18 8.85 0.70
N SER A 49 0.62 8.29 -0.19
CA SER A 49 1.43 9.07 -1.12
C SER A 49 0.57 9.79 -2.17
N ILE A 50 1.10 10.86 -2.74
CA ILE A 50 0.42 11.60 -3.81
C ILE A 50 0.14 10.68 -5.02
N LYS A 51 1.03 9.73 -5.34
CA LYS A 51 0.77 8.75 -6.41
C LYS A 51 -0.42 7.84 -6.11
N ALA A 52 -0.68 7.52 -4.84
CA ALA A 52 -1.86 6.75 -4.45
C ALA A 52 -3.14 7.60 -4.53
N LEU A 53 -3.08 8.86 -4.11
CA LEU A 53 -4.21 9.80 -4.23
C LEU A 53 -4.63 10.02 -5.69
N ASN A 54 -3.66 10.10 -6.60
CA ASN A 54 -3.91 10.28 -8.05
C ASN A 54 -4.65 9.10 -8.69
N LEU A 55 -4.71 7.94 -8.03
CA LEU A 55 -5.48 6.77 -8.49
C LEU A 55 -6.93 6.78 -7.99
N MET A 56 -7.26 7.64 -7.03
CA MET A 56 -8.61 7.67 -6.45
C MET A 56 -9.59 8.32 -7.41
N PRO A 57 -10.74 7.69 -7.71
CA PRO A 57 -11.76 8.26 -8.59
C PRO A 57 -12.65 9.31 -7.90
N TRP A 58 -12.44 9.54 -6.62
CA TRP A 58 -13.11 10.53 -5.77
C TRP A 58 -12.13 11.20 -4.82
N SER A 59 -12.55 12.33 -4.25
CA SER A 59 -11.79 12.99 -3.19
C SER A 59 -11.86 12.19 -1.89
N VAL A 60 -10.71 11.92 -1.30
CA VAL A 60 -10.59 11.33 0.05
C VAL A 60 -10.32 12.37 1.13
N ALA A 61 -10.43 13.67 0.81
CA ALA A 61 -10.22 14.76 1.75
C ALA A 61 -10.99 14.61 3.08
N PRO A 62 -12.25 14.09 3.11
CA PRO A 62 -12.97 13.91 4.37
C PRO A 62 -12.31 12.98 5.38
N VAL A 63 -11.38 12.13 4.97
CA VAL A 63 -10.71 11.15 5.81
C VAL A 63 -9.18 11.34 5.89
N ILE A 64 -8.67 12.43 5.31
CA ILE A 64 -7.28 12.85 5.48
C ILE A 64 -7.18 13.72 6.72
N GLU A 65 -6.35 13.30 7.66
CA GLU A 65 -6.15 14.03 8.90
C GLU A 65 -4.99 15.03 8.81
N ARG A 66 -4.01 14.75 7.96
CA ARG A 66 -2.86 15.63 7.77
C ARG A 66 -2.27 15.51 6.37
N ALA A 67 -1.82 16.63 5.83
CA ALA A 67 -1.06 16.71 4.59
C ALA A 67 0.27 17.45 4.85
N VAL A 68 1.39 16.91 4.36
CA VAL A 68 2.72 17.43 4.68
C VAL A 68 3.51 17.81 3.44
N LYS A 69 4.22 18.95 3.53
CA LYS A 69 5.17 19.44 2.53
C LYS A 69 6.62 19.14 2.94
N LYS A 70 6.82 18.76 4.23
CA LYS A 70 8.13 18.47 4.82
C LYS A 70 8.18 17.04 5.33
N LEU A 71 9.34 16.40 5.13
CA LEU A 71 9.64 15.08 5.67
C LEU A 71 11.01 15.13 6.36
N GLY A 72 11.09 14.58 7.57
CA GLY A 72 12.34 14.31 8.26
C GLY A 72 12.96 12.99 7.82
N MET A 73 14.27 12.95 7.72
CA MET A 73 15.03 11.73 7.53
C MET A 73 16.20 11.67 8.49
N GLY A 74 16.14 10.74 9.41
CA GLY A 74 17.24 10.38 10.32
C GLY A 74 18.01 9.20 9.78
N VAL A 75 19.33 9.23 9.88
CA VAL A 75 20.22 8.11 9.55
C VAL A 75 21.17 7.88 10.70
N SER A 76 21.01 6.76 11.37
CA SER A 76 21.88 6.35 12.48
C SER A 76 23.00 5.45 11.96
N SER A 77 24.24 5.75 12.40
CA SER A 77 25.40 4.87 12.30
C SER A 77 25.84 4.46 13.71
N ARG A 78 26.87 3.60 13.82
CA ARG A 78 27.36 3.15 15.14
C ARG A 78 27.76 4.28 16.09
N ALA A 79 28.20 5.44 15.57
CA ALA A 79 28.75 6.53 16.38
C ALA A 79 27.96 7.85 16.27
N THR A 80 27.14 8.02 15.25
CA THR A 80 26.46 9.31 14.99
C THR A 80 25.09 9.11 14.40
N GLU A 81 24.20 10.04 14.70
CA GLU A 81 22.94 10.19 13.98
C GLU A 81 22.95 11.51 13.22
N ARG A 82 22.46 11.47 12.00
CA ARG A 82 22.26 12.65 11.16
C ARG A 82 20.79 12.79 10.87
N TYR A 83 20.26 13.99 11.03
CA TYR A 83 18.87 14.31 10.74
C TYR A 83 18.80 15.44 9.73
N GLU A 84 18.02 15.27 8.69
CA GLU A 84 17.82 16.26 7.64
C GLU A 84 16.32 16.43 7.35
N VAL A 85 15.94 17.67 7.04
CA VAL A 85 14.57 17.99 6.64
C VAL A 85 14.55 18.23 5.13
N PHE A 86 13.60 17.60 4.49
CA PHE A 86 13.31 17.71 3.06
C PHE A 86 12.01 18.48 2.90
N GLU A 87 11.99 19.51 2.07
CA GLU A 87 10.83 20.37 1.85
C GLU A 87 10.48 20.47 0.37
N ALA A 88 9.19 20.48 0.05
CA ALA A 88 8.65 20.69 -1.28
C ALA A 88 7.70 21.88 -1.31
N GLN A 89 7.47 22.46 -2.50
CA GLN A 89 6.44 23.48 -2.71
C GLN A 89 5.01 22.91 -2.61
N GLY A 90 4.82 21.61 -2.92
CA GLY A 90 3.54 20.90 -2.84
C GLY A 90 3.55 19.83 -1.75
N TYR A 91 2.39 19.24 -1.49
CA TYR A 91 2.29 18.11 -0.57
C TYR A 91 3.03 16.89 -1.13
N VAL A 92 3.74 16.17 -0.27
CA VAL A 92 4.51 14.96 -0.63
C VAL A 92 3.89 13.69 -0.09
N CYS A 93 3.12 13.81 0.98
CA CYS A 93 2.39 12.71 1.60
C CYS A 93 1.18 13.26 2.37
N THR A 94 0.18 12.42 2.52
CA THR A 94 -0.95 12.65 3.43
C THR A 94 -1.05 11.50 4.42
N PHE A 95 -1.71 11.74 5.55
CA PHE A 95 -1.90 10.75 6.58
C PHE A 95 -3.39 10.60 6.90
N ALA A 96 -3.83 9.36 7.05
CA ALA A 96 -5.18 9.01 7.46
C ALA A 96 -5.16 7.84 8.45
N VAL A 97 -6.16 7.75 9.31
CA VAL A 97 -6.44 6.52 10.05
C VAL A 97 -7.04 5.51 9.07
N ARG A 98 -6.44 4.31 8.99
CA ARG A 98 -6.84 3.29 8.03
C ARG A 98 -8.29 2.82 8.20
N GLU A 99 -8.78 2.82 9.43
CA GLU A 99 -10.17 2.49 9.73
C GLU A 99 -11.12 3.44 8.98
N ALA A 100 -10.91 4.75 9.10
CA ALA A 100 -11.71 5.76 8.40
C ALA A 100 -11.48 5.72 6.88
N PHE A 101 -10.23 5.63 6.43
CA PHE A 101 -9.88 5.59 5.00
C PHE A 101 -10.47 4.36 4.30
N ASP A 102 -10.31 3.17 4.88
CA ASP A 102 -10.82 1.94 4.28
C ASP A 102 -12.35 1.92 4.29
N ASN A 103 -13.00 2.37 5.39
CA ASN A 103 -14.45 2.47 5.48
C ASN A 103 -15.05 3.45 4.47
N PHE A 104 -14.40 4.60 4.26
CA PHE A 104 -14.83 5.59 3.27
C PHE A 104 -14.80 5.01 1.85
N ASN A 105 -13.70 4.33 1.48
CA ASN A 105 -13.57 3.71 0.15
C ASN A 105 -14.52 2.52 -0.03
N PHE A 106 -14.73 1.74 1.02
CA PHE A 106 -15.74 0.68 1.05
C PHE A 106 -17.15 1.25 0.83
N GLY A 107 -17.53 2.30 1.55
CA GLY A 107 -18.81 2.99 1.35
C GLY A 107 -19.02 3.45 -0.08
N LYS A 108 -17.97 3.99 -0.73
CA LYS A 108 -18.04 4.40 -2.15
C LYS A 108 -18.27 3.23 -3.11
N ALA A 109 -17.73 2.06 -2.82
CA ALA A 109 -17.99 0.86 -3.62
C ALA A 109 -19.45 0.37 -3.45
N VAL A 110 -19.96 0.37 -2.20
CA VAL A 110 -21.34 0.00 -1.90
C VAL A 110 -22.34 1.01 -2.50
N GLU A 111 -22.09 2.32 -2.37
CA GLU A 111 -22.88 3.39 -3.01
C GLU A 111 -22.96 3.23 -4.54
N ALA A 112 -21.92 2.70 -5.16
CA ALA A 112 -21.92 2.40 -6.59
C ALA A 112 -22.73 1.13 -6.95
N GLY A 113 -23.26 0.40 -5.96
CA GLY A 113 -24.07 -0.80 -6.13
C GLY A 113 -23.28 -2.11 -6.12
N VAL A 114 -22.06 -2.14 -5.55
CA VAL A 114 -21.34 -3.38 -5.28
C VAL A 114 -22.06 -4.12 -4.15
N GLU A 115 -22.40 -5.39 -4.37
CA GLU A 115 -22.95 -6.24 -3.32
C GLU A 115 -21.86 -6.63 -2.34
N PHE A 116 -22.12 -6.46 -1.03
CA PHE A 116 -21.17 -6.80 0.02
C PHE A 116 -21.71 -7.92 0.91
N GLU A 117 -20.83 -8.85 1.23
CA GLU A 117 -21.10 -9.87 2.21
C GLU A 117 -19.94 -10.03 3.18
N HIS A 118 -20.29 -10.01 4.46
CA HIS A 118 -19.36 -10.37 5.54
C HIS A 118 -19.26 -11.88 5.65
N SER A 119 -18.10 -12.45 5.31
CA SER A 119 -17.86 -13.89 5.43
C SER A 119 -16.38 -14.20 5.64
N SER A 120 -16.09 -15.01 6.65
CA SER A 120 -14.76 -15.59 6.92
C SER A 120 -14.63 -17.05 6.46
N GLU A 121 -15.66 -17.60 5.83
CA GLU A 121 -15.82 -19.05 5.65
C GLU A 121 -15.34 -19.57 4.29
N LEU A 122 -14.58 -18.77 3.52
CA LEU A 122 -14.01 -19.21 2.26
C LEU A 122 -13.04 -20.38 2.49
N SER A 123 -13.44 -21.59 2.07
CA SER A 123 -12.73 -22.84 2.32
C SER A 123 -12.18 -23.51 1.08
N GLU A 124 -12.80 -23.27 -0.10
CA GLU A 124 -12.39 -23.88 -1.36
C GLU A 124 -12.60 -22.93 -2.53
N ILE A 125 -11.71 -22.99 -3.50
CA ILE A 125 -11.82 -22.33 -4.80
C ILE A 125 -11.49 -23.34 -5.89
N ASP A 126 -12.42 -23.51 -6.81
CA ASP A 126 -12.30 -24.45 -7.93
C ASP A 126 -12.51 -23.69 -9.26
N GLU A 127 -11.49 -23.69 -10.11
CA GLU A 127 -11.52 -23.05 -11.43
C GLU A 127 -11.94 -24.08 -12.47
N ARG A 128 -13.08 -23.88 -13.13
CA ARG A 128 -13.68 -24.82 -14.07
C ARG A 128 -14.00 -24.16 -15.41
N GLY A 129 -13.11 -24.35 -16.38
CA GLY A 129 -13.37 -23.86 -17.73
C GLY A 129 -13.63 -22.35 -17.79
N ASP A 130 -14.91 -21.98 -17.90
CA ASP A 130 -15.35 -20.60 -18.07
C ASP A 130 -15.87 -19.92 -16.78
N PHE A 131 -15.83 -20.60 -15.64
CA PHE A 131 -16.27 -20.06 -14.35
C PHE A 131 -15.40 -20.52 -13.16
N VAL A 132 -15.56 -19.84 -12.03
CA VAL A 132 -14.97 -20.17 -10.73
C VAL A 132 -16.07 -20.50 -9.76
N ARG A 133 -15.85 -21.54 -8.95
CA ARG A 133 -16.69 -21.91 -7.81
C ARG A 133 -15.95 -21.55 -6.52
N ALA A 134 -16.61 -20.82 -5.62
CA ALA A 134 -16.12 -20.50 -4.29
C ALA A 134 -17.05 -21.13 -3.25
N THR A 135 -16.50 -21.91 -2.31
CA THR A 135 -17.25 -22.53 -1.20
C THR A 135 -17.12 -21.65 0.04
N LEU A 136 -18.26 -21.20 0.57
CA LEU A 136 -18.40 -20.36 1.75
C LEU A 136 -19.25 -21.10 2.78
N GLY A 137 -18.61 -21.73 3.77
CA GLY A 137 -19.30 -22.59 4.73
C GLY A 137 -20.04 -23.74 4.02
N ASN A 138 -21.36 -23.77 4.14
CA ASN A 138 -22.22 -24.82 3.56
C ASN A 138 -22.77 -24.47 2.17
N ARG A 139 -22.41 -23.33 1.60
CA ARG A 139 -22.92 -22.90 0.30
C ARG A 139 -21.80 -22.69 -0.72
N THR A 140 -22.17 -22.79 -1.97
CA THR A 140 -21.29 -22.55 -3.09
C THR A 140 -21.82 -21.37 -3.90
N ILE A 141 -20.92 -20.47 -4.31
CA ILE A 141 -21.20 -19.33 -5.18
C ILE A 141 -20.35 -19.49 -6.44
N THR A 142 -20.93 -19.15 -7.57
CA THR A 142 -20.26 -19.21 -8.87
C THR A 142 -20.07 -17.82 -9.46
N ALA A 143 -18.91 -17.58 -10.10
CA ALA A 143 -18.66 -16.36 -10.85
C ALA A 143 -17.80 -16.64 -12.08
N ARG A 144 -17.84 -15.74 -13.06
CA ARG A 144 -16.96 -15.85 -14.22
C ARG A 144 -15.50 -15.63 -13.85
N TYR A 145 -15.24 -14.79 -12.84
CA TYR A 145 -13.91 -14.43 -12.36
C TYR A 145 -13.86 -14.34 -10.83
N LEU A 146 -12.65 -14.51 -10.27
CA LEU A 146 -12.37 -14.26 -8.86
C LEU A 146 -11.12 -13.41 -8.70
N ILE A 147 -11.19 -12.38 -7.86
CA ILE A 147 -10.05 -11.52 -7.48
C ILE A 147 -9.72 -11.75 -6.01
N GLY A 148 -8.53 -12.27 -5.71
CA GLY A 148 -7.99 -12.39 -4.36
C GLY A 148 -7.31 -11.10 -3.94
N ALA A 149 -7.97 -10.32 -3.06
CA ALA A 149 -7.55 -9.02 -2.53
C ALA A 149 -7.42 -9.03 -1.00
N ASP A 150 -7.24 -10.20 -0.40
CA ASP A 150 -7.36 -10.51 1.04
C ASP A 150 -6.05 -10.33 1.82
N GLY A 151 -5.11 -9.58 1.25
CA GLY A 151 -3.93 -9.05 1.94
C GLY A 151 -2.80 -10.06 2.16
N ALA A 152 -1.81 -9.70 3.00
CA ALA A 152 -0.58 -10.46 3.19
C ALA A 152 -0.82 -11.91 3.70
N ASN A 153 -1.89 -12.14 4.46
CA ASN A 153 -2.31 -13.46 4.95
C ASN A 153 -3.36 -14.13 4.05
N SER A 154 -3.29 -13.89 2.75
CA SER A 154 -4.29 -14.33 1.76
C SER A 154 -4.68 -15.81 1.88
N THR A 155 -5.98 -16.02 2.09
CA THR A 155 -6.62 -17.33 2.01
C THR A 155 -6.73 -17.78 0.55
N VAL A 156 -7.06 -16.86 -0.38
CA VAL A 156 -7.12 -17.15 -1.81
C VAL A 156 -5.78 -17.70 -2.30
N ARG A 157 -4.65 -17.00 -2.02
CA ARG A 157 -3.32 -17.47 -2.42
C ARG A 157 -3.01 -18.85 -1.85
N ARG A 158 -3.37 -19.13 -0.59
CA ARG A 158 -3.15 -20.42 0.07
C ARG A 158 -3.97 -21.54 -0.57
N LEU A 159 -5.25 -21.32 -0.84
CA LEU A 159 -6.15 -22.30 -1.48
C LEU A 159 -5.68 -22.63 -2.90
N LEU A 160 -5.09 -21.68 -3.60
CA LEU A 160 -4.52 -21.91 -4.93
C LEU A 160 -3.15 -22.61 -4.89
N SER A 161 -2.62 -22.92 -3.71
CA SER A 161 -1.24 -23.42 -3.52
C SER A 161 -0.20 -22.56 -4.25
N ALA A 162 -0.48 -21.25 -4.32
CA ALA A 162 0.33 -20.27 -4.99
C ALA A 162 1.26 -19.54 -3.98
N GLY A 163 2.39 -19.00 -4.44
CA GLY A 163 3.19 -18.11 -3.59
C GLY A 163 4.64 -18.48 -3.40
N ARG A 164 5.26 -19.28 -4.29
CA ARG A 164 6.72 -19.54 -4.26
C ARG A 164 7.56 -18.26 -4.32
N TRP A 165 7.02 -17.19 -4.91
CA TRP A 165 7.64 -15.87 -5.00
C TRP A 165 7.42 -15.00 -3.76
N PHE A 166 6.44 -15.35 -2.92
CA PHE A 166 5.93 -14.51 -1.85
C PHE A 166 6.76 -14.64 -0.58
N TYR A 167 7.09 -13.51 0.02
CA TYR A 167 7.63 -13.43 1.36
C TYR A 167 6.97 -12.30 2.15
N ARG A 168 7.21 -12.28 3.47
CA ARG A 168 6.64 -11.27 4.36
C ARG A 168 7.76 -10.44 4.97
N GLY A 169 7.56 -9.12 4.97
CA GLY A 169 8.16 -8.25 5.95
C GLY A 169 7.19 -8.05 7.11
N PHE A 170 7.60 -7.27 8.07
CA PHE A 170 6.81 -7.03 9.26
C PHE A 170 6.87 -5.55 9.66
N ALA A 171 5.73 -5.02 10.15
CA ALA A 171 5.65 -3.71 10.76
C ALA A 171 4.96 -3.81 12.11
N MET A 172 5.41 -2.99 13.05
CA MET A 172 4.79 -2.86 14.39
C MET A 172 4.58 -1.38 14.65
N GLU A 173 3.41 -1.01 15.16
CA GLU A 173 3.05 0.37 15.45
C GLU A 173 2.36 0.51 16.79
N GLY A 174 2.36 1.74 17.31
CA GLY A 174 1.57 2.17 18.44
C GLY A 174 1.20 3.65 18.26
N LEU A 175 0.24 4.10 19.06
CA LEU A 175 -0.26 5.46 19.03
C LEU A 175 0.20 6.21 20.27
N VAL A 176 0.61 7.47 20.11
CA VAL A 176 0.95 8.36 21.22
C VAL A 176 0.13 9.65 21.06
N SER A 177 -0.61 10.01 22.11
CA SER A 177 -1.38 11.27 22.12
C SER A 177 -0.46 12.48 22.10
N TYR A 178 -0.85 13.56 21.44
CA TYR A 178 -0.11 14.83 21.52
C TYR A 178 -0.02 15.39 22.95
N ALA A 179 -0.96 15.03 23.83
CA ALA A 179 -0.89 15.40 25.25
C ALA A 179 0.30 14.78 26.00
N ASP A 180 0.89 13.72 25.44
CA ASP A 180 1.98 12.96 26.04
C ASP A 180 3.34 13.24 25.40
N VAL A 181 3.45 14.27 24.57
CA VAL A 181 4.70 14.70 23.92
C VAL A 181 4.92 16.20 24.11
N GLY A 182 6.19 16.61 24.21
CA GLY A 182 6.54 18.02 24.45
C GLY A 182 6.32 18.92 23.23
N ALA A 183 6.43 18.37 22.01
CA ALA A 183 6.21 19.09 20.75
C ALA A 183 5.77 18.12 19.67
N GLU A 184 4.95 18.60 18.73
CA GLU A 184 4.52 17.83 17.58
C GLU A 184 5.72 17.55 16.65
N PRO A 185 6.07 16.27 16.38
CA PRO A 185 7.17 15.94 15.50
C PRO A 185 6.80 16.15 14.02
N LEU A 186 7.81 16.40 13.18
CA LEU A 186 7.64 16.26 11.74
C LEU A 186 7.36 14.80 11.36
N ALA A 187 6.62 14.60 10.28
CA ALA A 187 6.57 13.29 9.63
C ALA A 187 7.98 12.87 9.22
N ALA A 188 8.47 11.72 9.73
CA ALA A 188 9.88 11.36 9.58
C ALA A 188 10.09 9.85 9.48
N PHE A 189 11.21 9.52 8.82
CA PHE A 189 11.76 8.17 8.72
C PHE A 189 13.15 8.13 9.37
N PHE A 190 13.44 7.07 10.14
CA PHE A 190 14.70 6.90 10.85
C PHE A 190 15.34 5.57 10.48
N PHE A 191 16.35 5.63 9.62
CA PHE A 191 17.10 4.48 9.14
C PHE A 191 18.25 4.10 10.07
N GLY A 192 18.65 2.82 10.08
CA GLY A 192 19.75 2.30 10.89
C GLY A 192 19.37 1.94 12.33
N LYS A 193 18.13 2.17 12.76
CA LYS A 193 17.60 1.73 14.07
C LYS A 193 17.01 0.33 14.03
N VAL A 194 16.58 -0.11 12.87
CA VAL A 194 16.04 -1.45 12.61
C VAL A 194 16.88 -2.10 11.52
N ALA A 195 17.28 -3.35 11.73
CA ALA A 195 18.00 -4.12 10.71
C ALA A 195 17.10 -4.30 9.48
N ASN A 196 17.63 -3.97 8.30
CA ASN A 196 16.90 -4.06 7.05
C ASN A 196 15.52 -3.35 7.07
N GLY A 197 15.47 -2.19 7.75
CA GLY A 197 14.25 -1.46 7.99
C GLY A 197 14.47 -0.04 8.50
N TYR A 198 13.40 0.54 9.04
CA TYR A 198 13.41 1.90 9.59
C TYR A 198 12.35 2.04 10.69
N GLY A 199 12.46 3.11 11.48
CA GLY A 199 11.38 3.61 12.34
C GLY A 199 10.70 4.80 11.70
N TRP A 200 9.45 5.05 12.05
CA TRP A 200 8.73 6.24 11.58
C TRP A 200 8.02 6.98 12.71
N LEU A 201 7.77 8.27 12.45
CA LEU A 201 6.85 9.13 13.18
C LEU A 201 5.88 9.72 12.17
N PHE A 202 4.61 9.39 12.25
CA PHE A 202 3.58 9.90 11.33
C PHE A 202 2.49 10.62 12.11
N PRO A 203 2.54 11.96 12.10
CA PRO A 203 1.55 12.80 12.79
C PRO A 203 0.18 12.65 12.14
N LYS A 204 -0.85 12.53 12.97
CA LYS A 204 -2.26 12.47 12.60
C LYS A 204 -3.00 13.72 13.10
N GLY A 205 -4.32 13.65 13.24
CA GLY A 205 -5.14 14.71 13.77
C GLY A 205 -4.87 15.00 15.26
N ASP A 206 -4.92 13.96 16.09
CA ASP A 206 -4.86 14.05 17.57
C ASP A 206 -3.74 13.21 18.18
N HIS A 207 -3.01 12.43 17.37
CA HIS A 207 -1.97 11.50 17.83
C HIS A 207 -0.82 11.37 16.83
N ILE A 208 0.24 10.73 17.27
CA ILE A 208 1.36 10.31 16.45
C ILE A 208 1.28 8.79 16.30
N ASN A 209 1.30 8.29 15.08
CA ASN A 209 1.54 6.88 14.81
C ASN A 209 3.06 6.65 14.78
N VAL A 210 3.55 5.90 15.76
CA VAL A 210 4.96 5.55 15.96
C VAL A 210 5.15 4.10 15.56
N GLY A 211 6.17 3.80 14.74
CA GLY A 211 6.35 2.42 14.36
C GLY A 211 7.73 2.03 13.87
N LEU A 212 7.89 0.73 13.70
CA LEU A 212 9.08 0.05 13.19
C LEU A 212 8.70 -0.84 12.02
N TYR A 213 9.55 -0.90 11.01
CA TYR A 213 9.39 -1.70 9.80
C TYR A 213 10.65 -2.45 9.47
N THR A 214 10.51 -3.67 8.97
CA THR A 214 11.57 -4.43 8.30
C THR A 214 11.00 -5.23 7.12
N TRP A 215 11.74 -5.26 6.01
CA TRP A 215 11.42 -6.15 4.89
C TRP A 215 12.00 -7.56 5.07
N ASP A 216 12.89 -7.74 6.05
CA ASP A 216 13.61 -8.99 6.29
C ASP A 216 12.80 -9.88 7.25
N ASN A 217 12.37 -11.03 6.75
CA ASN A 217 11.58 -11.99 7.52
C ASN A 217 12.39 -12.73 8.61
N THR A 218 13.69 -12.54 8.68
CA THR A 218 14.56 -13.07 9.74
C THR A 218 14.67 -12.12 10.93
N VAL A 219 14.28 -10.85 10.75
CA VAL A 219 14.32 -9.83 11.80
C VAL A 219 13.00 -9.85 12.58
N THR A 220 13.09 -10.01 13.89
CA THR A 220 11.94 -9.95 14.81
C THR A 220 11.86 -8.56 15.43
N LEU A 221 10.69 -7.93 15.33
CA LEU A 221 10.37 -6.68 16.04
C LEU A 221 9.67 -7.01 17.35
N SER A 222 9.98 -6.27 18.41
CA SER A 222 9.35 -6.44 19.72
C SER A 222 8.68 -5.15 20.23
N LYS A 223 7.75 -5.31 21.17
CA LYS A 223 7.09 -4.17 21.83
C LYS A 223 8.08 -3.31 22.62
N GLU A 224 9.10 -3.95 23.21
CA GLU A 224 10.18 -3.28 23.94
C GLU A 224 11.02 -2.40 23.01
N GLN A 225 11.36 -2.91 21.82
CA GLN A 225 12.05 -2.12 20.80
C GLN A 225 11.21 -0.91 20.36
N LEU A 226 9.90 -1.08 20.17
CA LEU A 226 9.02 0.01 19.80
C LEU A 226 8.91 1.06 20.92
N ARG A 227 8.81 0.64 22.20
CA ARG A 227 8.81 1.55 23.36
C ARG A 227 10.13 2.32 23.46
N ALA A 228 11.26 1.64 23.36
CA ALA A 228 12.59 2.26 23.37
C ALA A 228 12.73 3.27 22.21
N TYR A 229 12.21 2.96 21.05
CA TYR A 229 12.19 3.86 19.89
C TYR A 229 11.31 5.10 20.15
N SER A 230 10.13 4.92 20.75
CA SER A 230 9.24 6.04 21.11
C SER A 230 9.91 6.99 22.10
N ILE A 231 10.51 6.46 23.18
CA ILE A 231 11.26 7.26 24.16
C ILE A 231 12.41 8.03 23.48
N ASP A 232 13.20 7.36 22.62
CA ASP A 232 14.34 7.95 21.91
C ASP A 232 13.93 9.09 20.95
N ARG A 233 12.71 9.04 20.39
CA ARG A 233 12.26 9.98 19.34
C ARG A 233 11.36 11.10 19.82
N ILE A 234 10.48 10.81 20.76
CA ILE A 234 9.44 11.74 21.23
C ILE A 234 9.33 11.79 22.76
N GLU A 235 10.30 11.25 23.47
CA GLU A 235 10.40 11.27 24.95
C GLU A 235 9.16 10.70 25.66
N SER A 236 8.44 9.79 25.02
CA SER A 236 7.22 9.18 25.56
C SER A 236 7.23 7.67 25.45
N ASP A 237 6.87 6.99 26.55
CA ASP A 237 6.64 5.54 26.62
C ASP A 237 5.14 5.16 26.57
N LYS A 238 4.26 6.17 26.50
CA LYS A 238 2.81 6.01 26.54
C LYS A 238 2.24 5.57 25.19
N LEU A 239 2.73 4.42 24.70
CA LEU A 239 2.22 3.80 23.49
C LEU A 239 0.94 3.05 23.76
N GLU A 240 -0.11 3.44 23.10
CA GLU A 240 -1.39 2.75 23.06
C GLU A 240 -1.51 1.88 21.78
N ARG A 241 -2.41 0.88 21.84
CA ARG A 241 -2.78 0.02 20.70
C ARG A 241 -1.58 -0.56 19.95
N ILE A 242 -0.56 -1.05 20.69
CA ILE A 242 0.60 -1.68 20.05
C ILE A 242 0.15 -2.92 19.28
N ILE A 243 0.35 -2.90 17.96
CA ILE A 243 -0.05 -3.98 17.07
C ILE A 243 0.98 -4.19 15.96
N GLY A 244 1.23 -5.46 15.60
CA GLY A 244 2.10 -5.82 14.49
C GLY A 244 1.32 -6.49 13.36
N PHE A 245 1.79 -6.30 12.12
CA PHE A 245 1.14 -6.89 10.96
C PHE A 245 2.15 -7.22 9.85
N PRO A 246 1.98 -8.38 9.17
CA PRO A 246 2.82 -8.73 8.02
C PRO A 246 2.45 -7.88 6.79
N ILE A 247 3.47 -7.60 5.99
CA ILE A 247 3.38 -6.92 4.69
C ILE A 247 3.79 -7.91 3.61
N GLY A 248 3.06 -7.97 2.50
CA GLY A 248 3.28 -8.94 1.44
C GLY A 248 4.23 -8.42 0.36
N PHE A 249 5.34 -9.12 0.17
CA PHE A 249 6.40 -8.81 -0.82
C PHE A 249 6.64 -9.94 -1.80
N GLY A 250 7.51 -9.67 -2.79
CA GLY A 250 7.93 -10.64 -3.81
C GLY A 250 7.16 -10.55 -5.12
N GLY A 251 6.17 -9.68 -5.19
CA GLY A 251 5.30 -9.53 -6.36
C GLY A 251 6.00 -9.15 -7.66
N ARG A 252 7.28 -8.71 -7.63
CA ARG A 252 8.09 -8.56 -8.85
C ARG A 252 8.22 -9.85 -9.65
N ASN A 253 8.10 -11.00 -8.98
CA ASN A 253 8.17 -12.33 -9.58
C ASN A 253 6.78 -12.98 -9.74
N TYR A 254 5.70 -12.23 -9.45
CA TYR A 254 4.34 -12.72 -9.64
C TYR A 254 4.06 -12.92 -11.12
N VAL A 255 3.59 -14.10 -11.46
CA VAL A 255 3.10 -14.45 -12.80
C VAL A 255 1.68 -14.97 -12.66
N GLN A 256 0.77 -14.34 -13.38
CA GLN A 256 -0.59 -14.84 -13.52
C GLN A 256 -0.59 -16.18 -14.24
N ASN A 257 -1.02 -17.24 -13.56
CA ASN A 257 -1.03 -18.62 -14.07
C ASN A 257 -2.41 -19.27 -14.08
N ARG A 258 -3.46 -18.53 -13.70
CA ARG A 258 -4.85 -18.94 -13.73
C ARG A 258 -5.61 -18.16 -14.80
N GLU A 259 -6.62 -18.79 -15.41
CA GLU A 259 -7.39 -18.14 -16.49
C GLU A 259 -8.54 -17.27 -15.96
N ARG A 260 -9.03 -17.56 -14.75
CA ARG A 260 -10.21 -16.91 -14.15
C ARG A 260 -9.95 -16.28 -12.77
N ILE A 261 -8.78 -16.53 -12.18
CA ILE A 261 -8.47 -16.08 -10.81
C ILE A 261 -7.24 -15.18 -10.83
N ILE A 262 -7.36 -13.98 -10.27
CA ILE A 262 -6.30 -12.97 -10.19
C ILE A 262 -5.99 -12.66 -8.73
N LEU A 263 -4.71 -12.49 -8.38
CA LEU A 263 -4.29 -11.92 -7.08
C LEU A 263 -3.88 -10.47 -7.26
N VAL A 264 -4.21 -9.62 -6.26
CA VAL A 264 -3.92 -8.18 -6.24
C VAL A 264 -3.39 -7.72 -4.87
N GLY A 265 -2.79 -6.54 -4.82
CA GLY A 265 -2.27 -5.96 -3.58
C GLY A 265 -1.29 -6.86 -2.85
N ASP A 266 -1.36 -6.87 -1.52
CA ASP A 266 -0.51 -7.70 -0.67
C ASP A 266 -0.77 -9.20 -0.84
N ALA A 267 -1.93 -9.62 -1.36
CA ALA A 267 -2.19 -11.02 -1.68
C ALA A 267 -1.29 -11.52 -2.81
N ALA A 268 -0.93 -10.64 -3.74
CA ALA A 268 0.06 -10.89 -4.80
C ALA A 268 1.49 -10.51 -4.41
N GLY A 269 1.70 -9.92 -3.22
CA GLY A 269 3.02 -9.47 -2.77
C GLY A 269 3.44 -8.14 -3.39
N PHE A 270 2.53 -7.26 -3.74
CA PHE A 270 2.81 -6.02 -4.47
C PHE A 270 3.19 -4.83 -3.57
N ALA A 271 3.28 -4.97 -2.25
CA ALA A 271 3.92 -3.93 -1.46
C ALA A 271 5.37 -3.73 -1.93
N GLU A 272 5.83 -2.49 -1.99
CA GLU A 272 7.21 -2.21 -2.39
C GLU A 272 8.14 -2.33 -1.15
N PRO A 273 9.29 -3.00 -1.27
CA PRO A 273 10.10 -3.36 -0.11
C PRO A 273 11.05 -2.26 0.36
N LEU A 274 11.16 -1.12 -0.34
CA LEU A 274 12.07 -0.04 0.06
C LEU A 274 11.52 0.74 1.26
N LEU A 275 10.26 1.19 1.18
CA LEU A 275 9.59 1.94 2.24
C LEU A 275 8.37 1.18 2.81
N GLY A 276 8.07 -0.03 2.33
CA GLY A 276 6.91 -0.80 2.76
C GLY A 276 5.57 -0.23 2.27
N GLU A 277 5.58 0.62 1.25
CA GLU A 277 4.36 1.21 0.72
C GLU A 277 3.53 0.16 -0.02
N GLY A 278 2.32 -0.11 0.49
CA GLY A 278 1.39 -1.06 -0.12
C GLY A 278 0.16 -0.41 -0.76
N ILE A 279 -0.30 0.74 -0.27
CA ILE A 279 -1.60 1.34 -0.65
C ILE A 279 -1.64 1.71 -2.14
N HIS A 280 -0.61 2.36 -2.67
CA HIS A 280 -0.53 2.71 -4.09
C HIS A 280 -0.64 1.47 -4.99
N ASN A 281 0.18 0.45 -4.74
CA ASN A 281 0.19 -0.76 -5.56
C ASN A 281 -1.07 -1.62 -5.33
N ALA A 282 -1.69 -1.55 -4.16
CA ALA A 282 -2.98 -2.18 -3.90
C ALA A 282 -4.07 -1.56 -4.80
N LEU A 283 -4.22 -0.23 -4.79
CA LEU A 283 -5.16 0.48 -5.65
C LEU A 283 -4.89 0.20 -7.13
N LYS A 284 -3.63 0.34 -7.54
CA LYS A 284 -3.22 0.17 -8.94
C LYS A 284 -3.46 -1.24 -9.46
N SER A 285 -3.10 -2.27 -8.68
CA SER A 285 -3.31 -3.67 -9.08
C SER A 285 -4.78 -4.07 -9.07
N GLY A 286 -5.60 -3.55 -8.15
CA GLY A 286 -7.04 -3.74 -8.17
C GLY A 286 -7.68 -3.16 -9.44
N GLN A 287 -7.31 -1.93 -9.80
CA GLN A 287 -7.76 -1.31 -11.06
C GLN A 287 -7.24 -2.05 -12.30
N ALA A 288 -6.00 -2.53 -12.25
CA ALA A 288 -5.39 -3.32 -13.32
C ALA A 288 -6.12 -4.65 -13.54
N ALA A 289 -6.50 -5.35 -12.46
CA ALA A 289 -7.29 -6.58 -12.55
C ALA A 289 -8.66 -6.34 -13.20
N ALA A 290 -9.35 -5.29 -12.76
CA ALA A 290 -10.62 -4.88 -13.38
C ALA A 290 -10.45 -4.54 -14.87
N SER A 291 -9.43 -3.76 -15.23
CA SER A 291 -9.13 -3.39 -16.62
C SER A 291 -8.82 -4.62 -17.49
N ALA A 292 -8.11 -5.59 -16.93
CA ALA A 292 -7.76 -6.83 -17.60
C ALA A 292 -9.00 -7.69 -17.90
N ILE A 293 -9.91 -7.83 -16.93
CA ILE A 293 -11.19 -8.54 -17.11
C ILE A 293 -12.01 -7.87 -18.21
N ILE A 294 -12.19 -6.56 -18.14
CA ILE A 294 -12.92 -5.79 -19.13
C ILE A 294 -12.29 -5.94 -20.53
N ALA A 295 -10.95 -5.83 -20.64
CA ALA A 295 -10.26 -5.97 -21.92
C ALA A 295 -10.38 -7.38 -22.52
N PHE A 296 -10.42 -8.40 -21.67
CA PHE A 296 -10.61 -9.78 -22.10
C PHE A 296 -12.06 -10.02 -22.58
N ASP A 297 -13.05 -9.58 -21.84
CA ASP A 297 -14.47 -9.72 -22.20
C ASP A 297 -14.85 -8.95 -23.47
N ASP A 298 -14.24 -7.77 -23.69
CA ASP A 298 -14.41 -6.97 -24.90
C ASP A 298 -13.65 -7.54 -26.12
N GLY A 299 -12.93 -8.66 -25.98
CA GLY A 299 -12.14 -9.26 -27.06
C GLY A 299 -10.87 -8.48 -27.42
N ARG A 300 -10.47 -7.49 -26.60
CA ARG A 300 -9.23 -6.68 -26.78
C ARG A 300 -7.97 -7.45 -26.37
N SER A 301 -8.12 -8.60 -25.74
CA SER A 301 -7.03 -9.51 -25.38
C SER A 301 -7.46 -10.95 -25.60
N SER A 302 -6.55 -11.78 -26.09
CA SER A 302 -6.80 -13.22 -26.33
C SER A 302 -6.86 -14.07 -25.05
N SER A 303 -6.40 -13.54 -23.91
CA SER A 303 -6.54 -14.18 -22.60
C SER A 303 -6.47 -13.15 -21.48
N LEU A 304 -7.13 -13.46 -20.35
CA LEU A 304 -7.07 -12.66 -19.14
C LEU A 304 -5.62 -12.54 -18.61
N ARG A 305 -4.85 -13.61 -18.70
CA ARG A 305 -3.44 -13.64 -18.30
C ARG A 305 -2.60 -12.62 -19.06
N LEU A 306 -2.77 -12.52 -20.39
CA LEU A 306 -2.05 -11.54 -21.21
C LEU A 306 -2.50 -10.12 -20.91
N ALA A 307 -3.81 -9.89 -20.76
CA ALA A 307 -4.36 -8.60 -20.37
C ALA A 307 -3.78 -8.14 -19.02
N TYR A 308 -3.82 -8.98 -18.01
CA TYR A 308 -3.33 -8.61 -16.68
C TYR A 308 -1.80 -8.43 -16.65
N LYS A 309 -1.03 -9.26 -17.34
CA LYS A 309 0.42 -9.09 -17.48
C LYS A 309 0.78 -7.70 -18.05
N LYS A 310 0.05 -7.24 -19.06
CA LYS A 310 0.24 -5.90 -19.65
C LYS A 310 -0.02 -4.80 -18.62
N GLU A 311 -1.14 -4.89 -17.90
CA GLU A 311 -1.51 -3.91 -16.87
C GLU A 311 -0.55 -3.90 -15.67
N LEU A 312 0.09 -5.03 -15.34
CA LEU A 312 1.08 -5.13 -14.27
C LEU A 312 2.45 -4.52 -14.62
N GLY A 313 2.73 -4.25 -15.89
CA GLY A 313 4.05 -3.75 -16.32
C GLY A 313 4.59 -2.60 -15.47
N PRO A 314 3.84 -1.50 -15.26
CA PRO A 314 4.28 -0.38 -14.44
C PRO A 314 4.54 -0.75 -12.96
N ILE A 315 3.76 -1.66 -12.38
CA ILE A 315 3.94 -2.15 -11.01
C ILE A 315 5.24 -2.95 -10.93
N HIS A 316 5.47 -3.90 -11.83
CA HIS A 316 6.67 -4.72 -11.87
C HIS A 316 7.94 -3.87 -12.03
N ASN A 317 7.91 -2.87 -12.91
CA ASN A 317 9.05 -1.96 -13.12
C ASN A 317 9.40 -1.21 -11.82
N ASP A 318 8.40 -0.71 -11.09
CA ASP A 318 8.62 -0.01 -9.83
C ASP A 318 9.11 -0.96 -8.73
N LEU A 319 8.54 -2.17 -8.60
CA LEU A 319 8.98 -3.18 -7.64
C LEU A 319 10.43 -3.63 -7.88
N VAL A 320 10.83 -3.85 -9.14
CA VAL A 320 12.22 -4.16 -9.50
C VAL A 320 13.14 -3.00 -9.12
N ARG A 321 12.72 -1.76 -9.37
CA ARG A 321 13.51 -0.58 -9.01
C ARG A 321 13.68 -0.44 -7.50
N CYS A 322 12.60 -0.58 -6.72
CA CYS A 322 12.63 -0.54 -5.26
C CYS A 322 13.52 -1.65 -4.68
N GLU A 323 13.44 -2.85 -5.24
CA GLU A 323 14.28 -3.99 -4.83
C GLU A 323 15.78 -3.69 -5.04
N ASN A 324 16.14 -3.13 -6.18
CA ASN A 324 17.52 -2.77 -6.49
C ASN A 324 18.03 -1.62 -5.59
N LEU A 325 17.15 -0.68 -5.21
CA LEU A 325 17.50 0.43 -4.34
C LEU A 325 17.72 0.01 -2.88
N LYS A 326 17.19 -1.14 -2.43
CA LYS A 326 17.35 -1.59 -1.05
C LYS A 326 18.81 -1.64 -0.59
N SER A 327 19.73 -2.08 -1.43
CA SER A 327 21.17 -2.14 -1.10
C SER A 327 21.78 -0.77 -0.81
N PHE A 328 21.23 0.31 -1.38
CA PHE A 328 21.65 1.69 -1.15
C PHE A 328 21.05 2.33 0.11
N PHE A 329 20.04 1.68 0.73
CA PHE A 329 19.42 2.18 1.94
C PHE A 329 19.63 1.26 3.15
N TYR A 330 19.77 -0.05 2.93
CA TYR A 330 19.84 -1.04 4.02
C TYR A 330 21.09 -1.93 3.97
N GLY A 331 21.77 -1.99 2.83
CA GLY A 331 22.91 -2.85 2.62
C GLY A 331 24.26 -2.15 2.75
N ASN A 332 25.30 -2.78 2.21
CA ASN A 332 26.67 -2.29 2.25
C ASN A 332 26.87 -0.96 1.51
N LEU A 333 25.96 -0.57 0.63
CA LEU A 333 25.99 0.67 -0.14
C LEU A 333 25.17 1.80 0.52
N ALA A 334 24.65 1.59 1.73
CA ALA A 334 23.80 2.58 2.41
C ALA A 334 24.49 3.95 2.57
N GLY A 335 25.78 3.96 2.87
CA GLY A 335 26.55 5.21 2.94
C GLY A 335 26.57 6.00 1.64
N ILE A 336 26.59 5.31 0.47
CA ILE A 336 26.53 5.95 -0.85
C ILE A 336 25.14 6.53 -1.11
N GLY A 337 24.08 5.75 -0.83
CA GLY A 337 22.70 6.19 -1.01
C GLY A 337 22.37 7.44 -0.18
N TYR A 338 22.68 7.42 1.11
CA TYR A 338 22.50 8.58 1.98
C TYR A 338 23.41 9.75 1.61
N GLY A 339 24.64 9.47 1.16
CA GLY A 339 25.55 10.49 0.65
C GLY A 339 24.97 11.22 -0.57
N ALA A 340 24.40 10.47 -1.50
CA ALA A 340 23.75 11.02 -2.69
C ALA A 340 22.54 11.92 -2.34
N LEU A 341 21.76 11.57 -1.32
CA LEU A 341 20.61 12.37 -0.87
C LEU A 341 21.01 13.69 -0.19
N ARG A 342 22.25 13.89 0.17
CA ARG A 342 22.75 15.16 0.77
C ARG A 342 22.90 16.28 -0.26
N PHE A 343 23.06 15.95 -1.53
CA PHE A 343 23.19 16.98 -2.56
C PHE A 343 21.85 17.71 -2.76
N PRO A 344 21.85 19.06 -2.80
CA PRO A 344 20.63 19.85 -2.98
C PRO A 344 19.80 19.44 -4.20
N VAL A 345 20.46 19.12 -5.30
CA VAL A 345 19.80 18.66 -6.53
C VAL A 345 19.03 17.36 -6.32
N SER A 346 19.62 16.40 -5.60
CA SER A 346 18.96 15.12 -5.29
C SER A 346 17.74 15.31 -4.38
N LYS A 347 17.87 16.17 -3.34
CA LYS A 347 16.76 16.50 -2.44
C LYS A 347 15.60 17.14 -3.21
N ILE A 348 15.91 18.16 -4.00
CA ILE A 348 14.90 18.86 -4.81
C ILE A 348 14.23 17.90 -5.79
N ALA A 349 14.99 17.06 -6.48
CA ALA A 349 14.47 16.08 -7.42
C ALA A 349 13.54 15.08 -6.75
N LEU A 350 13.94 14.53 -5.60
CA LEU A 350 13.16 13.58 -4.82
C LEU A 350 11.82 14.19 -4.35
N MET A 351 11.89 15.38 -3.74
CA MET A 351 10.71 16.03 -3.18
C MET A 351 9.75 16.52 -4.27
N ARG A 352 10.25 17.06 -5.38
CA ARG A 352 9.42 17.39 -6.54
C ARG A 352 8.75 16.15 -7.14
N GLY A 353 9.46 15.05 -7.20
CA GLY A 353 8.92 13.79 -7.70
C GLY A 353 7.82 13.22 -6.79
N PHE A 354 8.01 13.23 -5.47
CA PHE A 354 6.97 12.82 -4.53
C PHE A 354 5.74 13.74 -4.61
N ALA A 355 5.94 15.05 -4.68
CA ALA A 355 4.84 16.00 -4.84
C ALA A 355 4.11 15.85 -6.18
N ALA A 356 4.79 15.38 -7.23
CA ALA A 356 4.20 15.06 -8.53
C ALA A 356 3.57 13.66 -8.59
N GLY A 357 3.66 12.88 -7.51
CA GLY A 357 3.12 11.51 -7.46
C GLY A 357 3.89 10.52 -8.32
N LYS A 358 5.21 10.68 -8.48
CA LYS A 358 6.06 9.76 -9.25
C LYS A 358 6.41 8.52 -8.45
N THR A 359 6.49 7.39 -9.15
CA THR A 359 7.03 6.13 -8.63
C THR A 359 8.56 6.20 -8.53
N MET A 360 9.19 5.27 -7.80
CA MET A 360 10.66 5.19 -7.74
C MET A 360 11.29 4.89 -9.10
N TYR A 361 10.60 4.11 -9.92
CA TYR A 361 11.00 3.86 -11.30
C TYR A 361 11.06 5.15 -12.13
N GLU A 362 9.98 5.94 -12.09
CA GLU A 362 9.90 7.23 -12.81
C GLU A 362 10.90 8.25 -12.28
N LEU A 363 11.07 8.34 -10.95
CA LEU A 363 12.03 9.22 -10.30
C LEU A 363 13.46 8.94 -10.78
N THR A 364 13.88 7.69 -10.72
CA THR A 364 15.25 7.34 -11.08
C THR A 364 15.55 7.45 -12.57
N ASN A 365 14.56 7.20 -13.42
CA ASN A 365 14.72 7.36 -14.87
C ASN A 365 14.75 8.83 -15.32
N THR A 366 14.14 9.72 -14.54
CA THR A 366 14.05 11.15 -14.87
C THR A 366 14.98 12.03 -14.03
N PHE A 367 15.83 11.43 -13.19
CA PHE A 367 16.68 12.15 -12.23
C PHE A 367 17.51 13.26 -12.89
N PHE A 368 18.12 12.98 -14.05
CA PHE A 368 18.93 13.95 -14.80
C PHE A 368 18.09 15.06 -15.47
N LEU A 369 16.80 14.84 -15.67
CA LEU A 369 15.86 15.81 -16.29
C LEU A 369 15.02 16.57 -15.26
N SER A 370 15.18 16.25 -13.98
CA SER A 370 14.33 16.78 -12.91
C SER A 370 14.30 18.30 -12.76
N PRO A 371 15.34 19.09 -13.09
CA PRO A 371 15.28 20.56 -13.07
C PRO A 371 14.24 21.15 -14.04
N LEU A 372 13.87 20.40 -15.07
CA LEU A 372 12.92 20.81 -16.13
C LEU A 372 11.46 20.52 -15.78
N PHE A 373 11.19 19.75 -14.73
CA PHE A 373 9.82 19.44 -14.34
C PHE A 373 9.21 20.54 -13.46
N ARG A 374 8.17 21.18 -13.96
CA ARG A 374 7.28 21.98 -13.10
C ARG A 374 6.50 21.03 -12.20
N PRO A 375 6.37 21.32 -10.88
CA PRO A 375 5.48 20.54 -10.02
C PRO A 375 4.06 20.62 -10.59
N ALA A 376 3.39 19.48 -10.74
CA ALA A 376 1.95 19.48 -10.98
C ALA A 376 1.30 20.24 -9.79
N GLN A 377 0.40 21.17 -10.09
CA GLN A 377 -0.38 21.79 -9.02
C GLN A 377 -1.18 20.68 -8.35
N PRO A 378 -1.09 20.53 -7.00
CA PRO A 378 -1.95 19.59 -6.30
C PRO A 378 -3.40 19.95 -6.61
N PRO A 379 -4.30 18.99 -6.76
CA PRO A 379 -5.73 19.28 -6.82
C PRO A 379 -6.08 20.16 -5.62
N ALA A 380 -6.90 21.18 -5.82
CA ALA A 380 -7.30 22.17 -4.83
C ALA A 380 -8.01 21.60 -3.57
N LEU A 381 -8.05 20.27 -3.46
CA LEU A 381 -8.79 19.45 -2.51
C LEU A 381 -8.21 19.42 -1.08
N TYR A 382 -6.97 19.92 -0.86
CA TYR A 382 -6.29 19.75 0.43
C TYR A 382 -6.08 21.06 1.22
N ALA A 383 -6.61 22.18 0.75
CA ALA A 383 -6.48 23.48 1.41
C ALA A 383 -7.07 23.54 2.84
N HIS A 384 -7.90 22.57 3.22
CA HIS A 384 -8.53 22.52 4.55
C HIS A 384 -7.74 21.70 5.60
N CYS A 385 -6.63 21.09 5.24
CA CYS A 385 -5.81 20.28 6.16
C CYS A 385 -4.58 21.00 6.72
N GLU A 386 -4.51 22.31 6.59
CA GLU A 386 -3.37 23.14 7.08
C GLU A 386 -3.51 23.63 8.55
N ARG A 387 -4.46 23.08 9.34
CA ARG A 387 -4.62 23.46 10.76
C ARG A 387 -4.18 22.36 11.70
#